data_bb985b82ec3c5b73d974b179d710540c
#
_entry.id   bb985b82ec3c5b73d974b179d710540c
#
_cell.length_a   1.000
_cell.length_b   1.000
_cell.length_c   1.000
_cell.angle_alpha   90.00
_cell.angle_beta   90.00
_cell.angle_gamma   90.00
#
_symmetry.space_group_name_H-M   'P 1'
#
loop_
_entity.id
_entity.type
_entity.pdbx_description
1 polymer ?
#
loop_
_entity_poly.entity_id
_entity_poly.type
_entity_poly.pdbx_seq_one_letter_code
_entity_poly.pdbx_strand_id
1 'polypeptide(L)'
;PRKEVCNLIGFKNIVATLYLKNGQAVKSASDMTVMGDVYNLCQLYNDSGIDKIIIFDLSTDDDEHEKNIHTIENINRNIDIKVCAGGNINRIEDVKKLLYAGCLQVIFNATKDSSLELANAASEKFGKDKILLSISNVDYIFKHQEEIEDTFHELLVLNIDIIDALENLTSTPYVVYMPQFDIDKITTQWKDLIEKL
;
A
#
# COMPACT_ATOMS: atom_id res chain seq x y z
N PRO A 1 -24.40 -8.75 -2.17
CA PRO A 1 -23.85 -8.74 -3.53
C PRO A 1 -22.33 -8.60 -3.57
N ARG A 2 -21.70 -7.74 -2.74
CA ARG A 2 -20.24 -7.50 -2.72
C ARG A 2 -19.41 -8.74 -2.35
N LYS A 3 -19.77 -9.44 -1.27
CA LYS A 3 -19.08 -10.67 -0.83
C LYS A 3 -19.19 -11.82 -1.85
N GLU A 4 -20.26 -11.85 -2.61
CA GLU A 4 -20.46 -12.89 -3.65
C GLU A 4 -19.55 -12.66 -4.86
N VAL A 5 -19.33 -11.42 -5.28
CA VAL A 5 -18.42 -11.07 -6.39
C VAL A 5 -16.97 -11.34 -5.98
N CYS A 6 -16.55 -10.92 -4.78
CA CYS A 6 -15.19 -11.19 -4.27
C CYS A 6 -14.89 -12.70 -4.15
N ASN A 7 -15.88 -13.52 -3.76
CA ASN A 7 -15.72 -14.97 -3.68
C ASN A 7 -15.63 -15.66 -5.05
N LEU A 8 -16.19 -15.06 -6.10
CA LEU A 8 -16.15 -15.59 -7.46
C LEU A 8 -14.79 -15.42 -8.13
N ILE A 9 -14.00 -14.41 -7.71
CA ILE A 9 -12.71 -14.04 -8.31
C ILE A 9 -11.50 -14.33 -7.43
N GLY A 10 -11.68 -14.95 -6.27
CA GLY A 10 -10.56 -15.27 -5.37
C GLY A 10 -9.94 -14.08 -4.64
N PHE A 11 -10.34 -12.83 -4.93
CA PHE A 11 -9.90 -11.64 -4.21
C PHE A 11 -10.59 -11.56 -2.85
N LYS A 12 -9.79 -11.65 -1.78
CA LYS A 12 -10.30 -11.62 -0.40
C LYS A 12 -10.45 -10.21 0.16
N ASN A 13 -9.75 -9.20 -0.40
CA ASN A 13 -9.70 -7.85 0.16
C ASN A 13 -9.79 -6.78 -0.93
N ILE A 14 -10.58 -5.74 -0.66
CA ILE A 14 -10.63 -4.51 -1.46
C ILE A 14 -9.69 -3.50 -0.80
N VAL A 15 -8.68 -3.05 -1.55
CA VAL A 15 -7.65 -2.12 -1.05
C VAL A 15 -7.76 -0.80 -1.80
N ALA A 16 -8.00 0.30 -1.05
CA ALA A 16 -7.95 1.66 -1.59
C ALA A 16 -6.56 2.26 -1.37
N THR A 17 -6.13 3.13 -2.29
CA THR A 17 -4.85 3.83 -2.14
C THR A 17 -5.02 5.33 -2.22
N LEU A 18 -4.30 6.04 -1.36
CA LEU A 18 -4.22 7.49 -1.29
C LEU A 18 -2.76 7.95 -1.33
N TYR A 19 -2.52 9.07 -1.97
CA TYR A 19 -1.23 9.77 -1.95
C TYR A 19 -1.38 11.02 -1.10
N LEU A 20 -0.58 11.09 -0.03
CA LEU A 20 -0.65 12.15 0.98
C LEU A 20 0.44 13.21 0.73
N LYS A 21 0.03 14.44 0.54
CA LYS A 21 0.89 15.61 0.38
C LYS A 21 0.30 16.80 1.13
N ASN A 22 1.06 17.36 2.07
CA ASN A 22 0.62 18.51 2.89
C ASN A 22 -0.77 18.34 3.55
N GLY A 23 -1.07 17.14 4.08
CA GLY A 23 -2.35 16.82 4.70
C GLY A 23 -3.52 16.62 3.74
N GLN A 24 -3.28 16.72 2.43
CA GLN A 24 -4.29 16.52 1.38
C GLN A 24 -4.04 15.23 0.60
N ALA A 25 -5.10 14.59 0.17
CA ALA A 25 -4.99 13.52 -0.82
C ALA A 25 -4.78 14.13 -2.21
N VAL A 26 -3.74 13.66 -2.92
CA VAL A 26 -3.45 14.05 -4.30
C VAL A 26 -3.64 12.87 -5.23
N LYS A 27 -3.75 13.16 -6.52
CA LYS A 27 -4.14 12.19 -7.55
C LYS A 27 -3.14 11.06 -7.74
N SER A 28 -1.84 11.36 -7.77
CA SER A 28 -0.77 10.36 -7.87
C SER A 28 0.58 10.97 -7.48
N ALA A 29 1.63 10.15 -7.42
CA ALA A 29 3.00 10.63 -7.20
C ALA A 29 3.51 11.57 -8.33
N SER A 30 2.93 11.51 -9.53
CA SER A 30 3.28 12.35 -10.68
C SER A 30 2.25 13.46 -10.98
N ASP A 31 1.09 13.43 -10.34
CA ASP A 31 0.01 14.41 -10.52
C ASP A 31 -0.47 14.90 -9.14
N MET A 32 -0.03 16.08 -8.73
CA MET A 32 -0.32 16.69 -7.42
C MET A 32 -1.69 17.38 -7.36
N THR A 33 -2.58 17.14 -8.33
CA THR A 33 -3.96 17.65 -8.26
C THR A 33 -4.63 17.16 -6.98
N VAL A 34 -5.10 18.10 -6.16
CA VAL A 34 -5.77 17.79 -4.89
C VAL A 34 -7.12 17.12 -5.16
N MET A 35 -7.31 15.97 -4.53
CA MET A 35 -8.55 15.18 -4.59
C MET A 35 -9.48 15.46 -3.40
N GLY A 36 -8.94 15.99 -2.31
CA GLY A 36 -9.68 16.33 -1.11
C GLY A 36 -8.85 16.18 0.16
N ASP A 37 -9.50 16.41 1.29
CA ASP A 37 -8.92 16.15 2.60
C ASP A 37 -8.74 14.65 2.80
N VAL A 38 -7.55 14.23 3.23
CA VAL A 38 -7.22 12.79 3.33
C VAL A 38 -8.05 12.08 4.39
N TYR A 39 -8.35 12.75 5.52
CA TYR A 39 -9.16 12.17 6.58
C TYR A 39 -10.59 11.90 6.10
N ASN A 40 -11.21 12.87 5.42
CA ASN A 40 -12.56 12.72 4.89
C ASN A 40 -12.65 11.59 3.85
N LEU A 41 -11.63 11.42 3.01
CA LEU A 41 -11.58 10.32 2.06
C LEU A 41 -11.40 8.97 2.75
N CYS A 42 -10.56 8.88 3.78
CA CYS A 42 -10.43 7.66 4.58
C CYS A 42 -11.74 7.28 5.27
N GLN A 43 -12.48 8.28 5.80
CA GLN A 43 -13.80 8.06 6.41
C GLN A 43 -14.80 7.54 5.36
N LEU A 44 -14.82 8.13 4.16
CA LEU A 44 -15.66 7.68 3.07
C LEU A 44 -15.35 6.23 2.65
N TYR A 45 -14.10 5.85 2.59
CA TYR A 45 -13.68 4.46 2.32
C TYR A 45 -14.09 3.52 3.44
N ASN A 46 -13.94 3.94 4.71
CA ASN A 46 -14.40 3.19 5.87
C ASN A 46 -15.90 2.87 5.76
N ASP A 47 -16.71 3.87 5.45
CA ASP A 47 -18.16 3.74 5.34
C ASP A 47 -18.60 2.95 4.08
N SER A 48 -17.74 2.88 3.07
CA SER A 48 -17.96 2.13 1.82
C SER A 48 -17.65 0.63 1.93
N GLY A 49 -17.13 0.16 3.07
CA GLY A 49 -16.79 -1.25 3.30
C GLY A 49 -15.55 -1.70 2.51
N ILE A 50 -14.58 -0.82 2.35
CA ILE A 50 -13.20 -1.12 1.90
C ILE A 50 -12.50 -1.89 3.03
N ASP A 51 -11.71 -2.89 2.70
CA ASP A 51 -11.07 -3.76 3.69
C ASP A 51 -9.74 -3.19 4.22
N LYS A 52 -9.02 -2.43 3.39
CA LYS A 52 -7.69 -1.87 3.71
C LYS A 52 -7.49 -0.55 2.98
N ILE A 53 -6.83 0.40 3.62
CA ILE A 53 -6.34 1.64 3.00
C ILE A 53 -4.82 1.60 2.95
N ILE A 54 -4.24 2.02 1.81
CA ILE A 54 -2.82 2.29 1.65
C ILE A 54 -2.64 3.80 1.52
N ILE A 55 -1.74 4.37 2.31
CA ILE A 55 -1.36 5.79 2.24
C ILE A 55 0.12 5.86 1.86
N PHE A 56 0.42 6.48 0.70
CA PHE A 56 1.77 6.81 0.30
C PHE A 56 2.08 8.27 0.67
N ASP A 57 3.03 8.45 1.58
CA ASP A 57 3.55 9.75 1.96
C ASP A 57 4.48 10.31 0.86
N LEU A 58 4.10 11.45 0.30
CA LEU A 58 4.85 12.20 -0.72
C LEU A 58 5.58 13.42 -0.13
N SER A 59 5.86 13.43 1.17
CA SER A 59 6.63 14.50 1.82
C SER A 59 7.99 14.69 1.14
N THR A 60 8.44 15.93 1.12
CA THR A 60 9.74 16.31 0.52
C THR A 60 10.80 16.67 1.55
N ASP A 61 10.39 16.81 2.81
CA ASP A 61 11.25 17.10 3.94
C ASP A 61 10.78 16.40 5.22
N ASP A 62 11.63 16.40 6.24
CA ASP A 62 11.37 15.71 7.50
C ASP A 62 10.20 16.33 8.27
N ASP A 63 10.00 17.64 8.20
CA ASP A 63 8.90 18.32 8.90
C ASP A 63 7.53 17.95 8.33
N GLU A 64 7.43 17.87 7.02
CA GLU A 64 6.22 17.40 6.33
C GLU A 64 5.99 15.93 6.62
N HIS A 65 7.05 15.11 6.61
CA HIS A 65 6.98 13.67 6.93
C HIS A 65 6.41 13.44 8.33
N GLU A 66 6.92 14.14 9.35
CA GLU A 66 6.39 14.06 10.72
C GLU A 66 4.92 14.45 10.81
N LYS A 67 4.50 15.53 10.13
CA LYS A 67 3.09 15.95 10.07
C LYS A 67 2.21 14.90 9.39
N ASN A 68 2.70 14.26 8.33
CA ASN A 68 1.99 13.21 7.63
C ASN A 68 1.84 11.96 8.50
N ILE A 69 2.86 11.59 9.30
CA ILE A 69 2.76 10.51 10.30
C ILE A 69 1.67 10.83 11.35
N HIS A 70 1.61 12.06 11.86
CA HIS A 70 0.55 12.46 12.78
C HIS A 70 -0.84 12.45 12.13
N THR A 71 -0.93 12.80 10.85
CA THR A 71 -2.19 12.68 10.09
C THR A 71 -2.63 11.22 9.99
N ILE A 72 -1.70 10.30 9.67
CA ILE A 72 -1.95 8.86 9.61
C ILE A 72 -2.36 8.31 10.99
N GLU A 73 -1.70 8.74 12.07
CA GLU A 73 -2.07 8.37 13.43
C GLU A 73 -3.51 8.81 13.76
N ASN A 74 -3.86 10.05 13.41
CA ASN A 74 -5.22 10.56 13.63
C ASN A 74 -6.27 9.78 12.82
N ILE A 75 -5.97 9.40 11.57
CA ILE A 75 -6.83 8.54 10.75
C ILE A 75 -7.03 7.20 11.46
N ASN A 76 -5.95 6.52 11.85
CA ASN A 76 -6.01 5.21 12.50
C ASN A 76 -6.79 5.19 13.82
N ARG A 77 -6.85 6.32 14.54
CA ARG A 77 -7.62 6.44 15.78
C ARG A 77 -9.13 6.59 15.56
N ASN A 78 -9.55 6.95 14.36
CA ASN A 78 -10.92 7.37 14.07
C ASN A 78 -11.63 6.55 12.98
N ILE A 79 -10.95 5.57 12.39
CA ILE A 79 -11.53 4.62 11.43
C ILE A 79 -11.28 3.19 11.87
N ASP A 80 -12.15 2.27 11.47
CA ASP A 80 -12.06 0.85 11.86
C ASP A 80 -11.26 0.01 10.87
N ILE A 81 -11.14 0.44 9.61
CA ILE A 81 -10.42 -0.31 8.58
C ILE A 81 -8.91 -0.18 8.75
N LYS A 82 -8.20 -1.19 8.29
CA LYS A 82 -6.73 -1.28 8.42
C LYS A 82 -6.03 -0.31 7.48
N VAL A 83 -5.08 0.44 8.01
CA VAL A 83 -4.21 1.34 7.24
C VAL A 83 -2.81 0.74 7.13
N CYS A 84 -2.27 0.73 5.92
CA CYS A 84 -0.86 0.52 5.64
C CYS A 84 -0.27 1.82 5.10
N ALA A 85 0.97 2.12 5.43
CA ALA A 85 1.61 3.36 4.97
C ALA A 85 3.01 3.11 4.42
N GLY A 86 3.40 3.91 3.44
CA GLY A 86 4.72 3.91 2.84
C GLY A 86 5.07 5.27 2.26
N GLY A 87 6.20 5.33 1.57
CA GLY A 87 6.77 6.59 1.09
C GLY A 87 7.66 7.25 2.14
N ASN A 88 8.76 7.80 1.69
CA ASN A 88 9.75 8.49 2.50
C ASN A 88 10.31 7.69 3.70
N ILE A 89 10.37 6.37 3.59
CA ILE A 89 10.94 5.47 4.61
C ILE A 89 12.45 5.40 4.38
N ASN A 90 13.22 6.10 5.20
CA ASN A 90 14.67 6.21 5.07
C ASN A 90 15.42 5.65 6.27
N ARG A 91 14.76 5.45 7.41
CA ARG A 91 15.34 5.01 8.67
C ARG A 91 14.43 4.02 9.38
N ILE A 92 15.01 3.18 10.23
CA ILE A 92 14.25 2.24 11.06
C ILE A 92 13.27 2.97 12.02
N GLU A 93 13.57 4.22 12.39
CA GLU A 93 12.70 5.05 13.21
C GLU A 93 11.42 5.46 12.47
N ASP A 94 11.46 5.64 11.15
CA ASP A 94 10.27 5.95 10.34
C ASP A 94 9.32 4.75 10.34
N VAL A 95 9.86 3.52 10.21
CA VAL A 95 9.10 2.27 10.35
C VAL A 95 8.44 2.17 11.73
N LYS A 96 9.21 2.41 12.79
CA LYS A 96 8.71 2.38 14.17
C LYS A 96 7.58 3.38 14.38
N LYS A 97 7.75 4.62 13.92
CA LYS A 97 6.74 5.68 14.07
C LYS A 97 5.43 5.30 13.38
N LEU A 98 5.48 4.79 12.14
CA LEU A 98 4.28 4.37 11.40
C LEU A 98 3.57 3.20 12.09
N LEU A 99 4.31 2.20 12.59
CA LEU A 99 3.71 1.09 13.34
C LEU A 99 3.07 1.58 14.65
N TYR A 100 3.70 2.54 15.36
CA TYR A 100 3.13 3.13 16.59
C TYR A 100 1.97 4.10 16.28
N ALA A 101 1.94 4.70 15.10
CA ALA A 101 0.78 5.44 14.59
C ALA A 101 -0.42 4.52 14.24
N GLY A 102 -0.29 3.21 14.43
CA GLY A 102 -1.37 2.23 14.24
C GLY A 102 -1.40 1.58 12.87
N CYS A 103 -0.42 1.80 12.01
CA CYS A 103 -0.35 1.12 10.72
C CYS A 103 -0.24 -0.40 10.90
N LEU A 104 -1.01 -1.14 10.09
CA LEU A 104 -0.93 -2.59 10.06
C LEU A 104 0.42 -3.04 9.51
N GLN A 105 0.86 -2.42 8.43
CA GLN A 105 2.11 -2.72 7.72
C GLN A 105 2.75 -1.42 7.20
N VAL A 106 4.08 -1.45 7.09
CA VAL A 106 4.87 -0.39 6.46
C VAL A 106 5.34 -0.87 5.09
N ILE A 107 5.18 -0.01 4.07
CA ILE A 107 5.40 -0.36 2.67
C ILE A 107 6.75 0.18 2.20
N PHE A 108 7.62 -0.72 1.78
CA PHE A 108 8.88 -0.41 1.11
C PHE A 108 8.71 -0.42 -0.41
N ASN A 109 9.57 0.30 -1.13
CA ASN A 109 9.51 0.40 -2.58
C ASN A 109 10.69 -0.39 -3.21
N ALA A 110 10.36 -1.30 -4.14
CA ALA A 110 11.31 -2.12 -4.90
C ALA A 110 12.07 -1.31 -5.99
N THR A 111 12.61 -0.15 -5.66
CA THR A 111 13.35 0.69 -6.63
C THR A 111 14.80 0.94 -6.23
N LYS A 112 15.18 0.62 -4.99
CA LYS A 112 16.51 0.89 -4.44
C LYS A 112 16.98 -0.28 -3.60
N ASP A 113 18.22 -0.72 -3.79
CA ASP A 113 18.83 -1.79 -2.99
C ASP A 113 18.90 -1.42 -1.49
N SER A 114 19.14 -0.14 -1.15
CA SER A 114 19.09 0.36 0.24
C SER A 114 17.72 0.20 0.91
N SER A 115 16.65 0.12 0.15
CA SER A 115 15.31 -0.16 0.69
C SER A 115 15.18 -1.60 1.18
N LEU A 116 15.86 -2.55 0.52
CA LEU A 116 15.84 -3.96 0.90
C LEU A 116 16.64 -4.20 2.18
N GLU A 117 17.83 -3.59 2.31
CA GLU A 117 18.61 -3.65 3.56
C GLU A 117 17.84 -3.10 4.75
N LEU A 118 17.16 -1.95 4.58
CA LEU A 118 16.34 -1.37 5.64
C LEU A 118 15.10 -2.23 5.95
N ALA A 119 14.48 -2.81 4.92
CA ALA A 119 13.33 -3.72 5.08
C ALA A 119 13.74 -4.99 5.84
N ASN A 120 14.92 -5.56 5.54
CA ASN A 120 15.43 -6.72 6.24
C ASN A 120 15.64 -6.41 7.73
N ALA A 121 16.31 -5.29 8.06
CA ALA A 121 16.46 -4.85 9.45
C ALA A 121 15.10 -4.58 10.14
N ALA A 122 14.12 -4.07 9.40
CA ALA A 122 12.76 -3.88 9.92
C ALA A 122 12.04 -5.22 10.15
N SER A 123 12.19 -6.17 9.24
CA SER A 123 11.65 -7.53 9.35
C SER A 123 12.18 -8.25 10.60
N GLU A 124 13.49 -8.20 10.82
CA GLU A 124 14.13 -8.78 12.01
C GLU A 124 13.62 -8.14 13.32
N LYS A 125 13.40 -6.82 13.31
CA LYS A 125 13.04 -6.06 14.51
C LYS A 125 11.55 -6.10 14.84
N PHE A 126 10.67 -6.06 13.83
CA PHE A 126 9.24 -5.90 14.02
C PHE A 126 8.41 -7.09 13.52
N GLY A 127 9.02 -8.00 12.78
CA GLY A 127 8.37 -9.15 12.14
C GLY A 127 8.06 -8.89 10.66
N LYS A 128 8.21 -9.93 9.83
CA LYS A 128 7.97 -9.82 8.38
C LYS A 128 6.49 -9.63 8.01
N ASP A 129 5.57 -9.91 8.93
CA ASP A 129 4.15 -9.59 8.80
C ASP A 129 3.83 -8.09 8.94
N LYS A 130 4.79 -7.28 9.40
CA LYS A 130 4.67 -5.84 9.59
C LYS A 130 5.19 -5.03 8.40
N ILE A 131 5.77 -5.67 7.43
CA ILE A 131 6.36 -4.99 6.27
C ILE A 131 5.81 -5.56 4.97
N LEU A 132 5.75 -4.72 3.94
CA LEU A 132 5.23 -5.01 2.62
C LEU A 132 6.17 -4.42 1.56
N LEU A 133 6.43 -5.13 0.48
CA LEU A 133 7.21 -4.62 -0.65
C LEU A 133 6.27 -4.26 -1.80
N SER A 134 6.29 -3.00 -2.23
CA SER A 134 5.57 -2.55 -3.42
C SER A 134 6.42 -2.76 -4.67
N ILE A 135 5.84 -3.40 -5.69
CA ILE A 135 6.50 -3.75 -6.95
C ILE A 135 5.69 -3.29 -8.16
N SER A 136 6.38 -2.81 -9.18
CA SER A 136 5.78 -2.37 -10.45
C SER A 136 6.34 -3.12 -11.68
N ASN A 137 7.44 -3.85 -11.51
CA ASN A 137 8.04 -4.72 -12.51
C ASN A 137 8.68 -5.94 -11.83
N VAL A 138 8.97 -6.97 -12.61
CA VAL A 138 9.53 -8.24 -12.09
C VAL A 138 11.06 -8.27 -12.01
N ASP A 139 11.75 -7.32 -12.63
CA ASP A 139 13.22 -7.32 -12.70
C ASP A 139 13.87 -7.27 -11.31
N TYR A 140 13.27 -6.48 -10.42
CA TYR A 140 13.74 -6.39 -9.04
C TYR A 140 13.55 -7.70 -8.28
N ILE A 141 12.42 -8.37 -8.46
CA ILE A 141 12.14 -9.69 -7.86
C ILE A 141 13.13 -10.73 -8.39
N PHE A 142 13.33 -10.76 -9.71
CA PHE A 142 14.26 -11.70 -10.34
C PHE A 142 15.69 -11.56 -9.78
N LYS A 143 16.12 -10.31 -9.53
CA LYS A 143 17.46 -10.02 -8.99
C LYS A 143 17.62 -10.39 -7.51
N HIS A 144 16.55 -10.30 -6.71
CA HIS A 144 16.59 -10.38 -5.24
C HIS A 144 15.63 -11.43 -4.67
N GLN A 145 15.30 -12.48 -5.42
CA GLN A 145 14.23 -13.42 -5.10
C GLN A 145 14.35 -14.01 -3.69
N GLU A 146 15.49 -14.65 -3.37
CA GLU A 146 15.69 -15.31 -2.07
C GLU A 146 15.55 -14.32 -0.90
N GLU A 147 16.18 -13.15 -1.02
CA GLU A 147 16.14 -12.12 0.01
C GLU A 147 14.73 -11.56 0.22
N ILE A 148 13.95 -11.40 -0.86
CA ILE A 148 12.55 -10.96 -0.79
C ILE A 148 11.68 -12.00 -0.11
N GLU A 149 11.81 -13.28 -0.45
CA GLU A 149 11.06 -14.38 0.16
C GLU A 149 11.37 -14.53 1.66
N ASP A 150 12.61 -14.27 2.04
CA ASP A 150 13.03 -14.29 3.45
C ASP A 150 12.54 -13.07 4.24
N THR A 151 12.50 -11.90 3.59
CA THR A 151 12.22 -10.62 4.25
C THR A 151 10.72 -10.32 4.35
N PHE A 152 9.95 -10.60 3.30
CA PHE A 152 8.55 -10.18 3.21
C PHE A 152 7.57 -11.36 3.31
N HIS A 153 6.45 -11.11 3.98
CA HIS A 153 5.34 -12.07 4.03
C HIS A 153 4.37 -11.91 2.85
N GLU A 154 4.26 -10.69 2.31
CA GLU A 154 3.31 -10.33 1.26
C GLU A 154 3.89 -9.22 0.38
N LEU A 155 3.54 -9.22 -0.90
CA LEU A 155 3.92 -8.19 -1.87
C LEU A 155 2.72 -7.32 -2.23
N LEU A 156 2.97 -6.05 -2.59
CA LEU A 156 1.98 -5.13 -3.13
C LEU A 156 2.26 -4.90 -4.62
N VAL A 157 1.45 -5.49 -5.48
CA VAL A 157 1.59 -5.35 -6.94
C VAL A 157 0.96 -4.04 -7.40
N LEU A 158 1.77 -3.13 -7.93
CA LEU A 158 1.34 -1.83 -8.44
C LEU A 158 0.99 -1.83 -9.92
N ASN A 159 1.34 -2.90 -10.64
CA ASN A 159 1.06 -3.08 -12.05
C ASN A 159 0.51 -4.48 -12.31
N ILE A 160 -0.74 -4.57 -12.74
CA ILE A 160 -1.42 -5.85 -12.96
C ILE A 160 -0.78 -6.68 -14.11
N ASP A 161 -0.15 -6.02 -15.07
CA ASP A 161 0.43 -6.69 -16.25
C ASP A 161 1.63 -7.60 -15.90
N ILE A 162 2.15 -7.52 -14.66
CA ILE A 162 3.26 -8.35 -14.20
C ILE A 162 2.82 -9.63 -13.48
N ILE A 163 1.53 -9.86 -13.24
CA ILE A 163 1.04 -10.96 -12.40
C ILE A 163 1.48 -12.33 -12.92
N ASP A 164 1.26 -12.61 -14.18
CA ASP A 164 1.64 -13.90 -14.79
C ASP A 164 3.15 -14.19 -14.66
N ALA A 165 3.98 -13.17 -14.83
CA ALA A 165 5.42 -13.28 -14.66
C ALA A 165 5.81 -13.45 -13.19
N LEU A 166 5.13 -12.73 -12.27
CA LEU A 166 5.36 -12.80 -10.83
C LEU A 166 5.06 -14.19 -10.28
N GLU A 167 3.94 -14.80 -10.66
CA GLU A 167 3.54 -16.14 -10.21
C GLU A 167 4.53 -17.23 -10.61
N ASN A 168 5.29 -17.01 -11.69
CA ASN A 168 6.37 -17.89 -12.11
C ASN A 168 7.72 -17.65 -11.40
N LEU A 169 7.87 -16.53 -10.70
CA LEU A 169 9.11 -16.11 -10.06
C LEU A 169 9.13 -16.32 -8.55
N THR A 170 8.00 -16.19 -7.87
CA THR A 170 7.96 -16.27 -6.42
C THR A 170 6.68 -16.93 -5.91
N SER A 171 6.78 -17.62 -4.78
CA SER A 171 5.63 -18.13 -4.03
C SER A 171 5.12 -17.16 -2.96
N THR A 172 5.76 -15.99 -2.80
CA THR A 172 5.33 -14.99 -1.83
C THR A 172 3.92 -14.50 -2.16
N PRO A 173 2.96 -14.53 -1.21
CA PRO A 173 1.63 -14.00 -1.42
C PRO A 173 1.64 -12.54 -1.86
N TYR A 174 0.67 -12.12 -2.65
CA TYR A 174 0.58 -10.73 -3.09
C TYR A 174 -0.84 -10.19 -3.04
N VAL A 175 -0.94 -8.85 -2.93
CA VAL A 175 -2.16 -8.07 -3.10
C VAL A 175 -2.00 -7.12 -4.28
N VAL A 176 -3.05 -6.95 -5.07
CA VAL A 176 -3.01 -6.08 -6.24
C VAL A 176 -3.48 -4.69 -5.87
N TYR A 177 -2.67 -3.71 -6.26
CA TYR A 177 -2.98 -2.31 -6.15
C TYR A 177 -4.03 -1.90 -7.20
N MET A 178 -5.05 -1.17 -6.75
CA MET A 178 -6.05 -0.54 -7.61
C MET A 178 -5.85 0.98 -7.57
N PRO A 179 -5.39 1.61 -8.66
CA PRO A 179 -5.27 3.06 -8.69
C PRO A 179 -6.66 3.70 -8.64
N GLN A 180 -6.83 4.66 -7.76
CA GLN A 180 -7.98 5.53 -7.59
C GLN A 180 -9.37 4.87 -7.63
N PHE A 181 -9.95 4.74 -6.45
CA PHE A 181 -11.38 4.47 -6.32
C PHE A 181 -12.19 5.74 -6.61
N ASP A 182 -12.77 5.83 -7.79
CA ASP A 182 -14.00 6.58 -8.01
C ASP A 182 -15.14 5.68 -7.49
N ILE A 183 -15.70 6.03 -6.34
CA ILE A 183 -16.73 5.22 -5.67
C ILE A 183 -17.93 5.00 -6.60
N ASP A 184 -18.24 5.97 -7.46
CA ASP A 184 -19.34 5.88 -8.41
C ASP A 184 -19.03 4.93 -9.59
N LYS A 185 -17.75 4.65 -9.86
CA LYS A 185 -17.27 3.76 -10.92
C LYS A 185 -16.75 2.40 -10.45
N ILE A 186 -16.75 2.13 -9.16
CA ILE A 186 -16.26 0.86 -8.58
C ILE A 186 -16.78 -0.36 -9.36
N THR A 187 -18.06 -0.39 -9.67
CA THR A 187 -18.71 -1.53 -10.33
C THR A 187 -18.22 -1.74 -11.78
N THR A 188 -17.88 -0.66 -12.48
CA THR A 188 -17.40 -0.73 -13.87
C THR A 188 -15.92 -1.08 -13.91
N GLN A 189 -15.09 -0.45 -13.07
CA GLN A 189 -13.67 -0.72 -12.98
C GLN A 189 -13.37 -2.16 -12.53
N TRP A 190 -14.20 -2.70 -11.63
CA TRP A 190 -14.11 -4.10 -11.21
C TRP A 190 -14.44 -5.07 -12.34
N LYS A 191 -15.43 -4.78 -13.18
CA LYS A 191 -15.76 -5.62 -14.35
C LYS A 191 -14.62 -5.65 -15.35
N ASP A 192 -14.06 -4.48 -15.65
CA ASP A 192 -12.94 -4.35 -16.59
C ASP A 192 -11.68 -5.07 -16.09
N LEU A 193 -11.47 -5.13 -14.77
CA LEU A 193 -10.36 -5.88 -14.16
C LEU A 193 -10.60 -7.40 -14.22
N ILE A 194 -11.83 -7.84 -13.92
CA ILE A 194 -12.23 -9.25 -13.95
C ILE A 194 -12.10 -9.83 -15.36
N GLU A 195 -12.41 -9.04 -16.39
CA GLU A 195 -12.29 -9.45 -17.79
C GLU A 195 -10.83 -9.57 -18.27
N LYS A 196 -9.86 -9.03 -17.51
CA LYS A 196 -8.42 -9.12 -17.80
C LYS A 196 -7.70 -10.23 -17.03
N LEU A 197 -8.33 -10.76 -15.98
CA LEU A 197 -7.86 -11.90 -15.19
C LEU A 197 -8.52 -13.19 -15.65
#